data_4a60bb36dd399e8f031bc5cdb29aa2ba
#
_entry.id   4a60bb36dd399e8f031bc5cdb29aa2ba
#
_cell.length_a   1.000
_cell.length_b   1.000
_cell.length_c   1.000
_cell.angle_alpha   90.00
_cell.angle_beta   90.00
_cell.angle_gamma   90.00
#
_symmetry.space_group_name_H-M   'P 1'
#
loop_
_entity.id
_entity.type
_entity.pdbx_description
1 polymer ?
#
loop_
_entity_poly.entity_id
_entity_poly.type
_entity_poly.pdbx_seq_one_letter_code
_entity_poly.pdbx_strand_id
1 'polypeptide(L)'
;ALRAAKFGFTATELARFKENYLSQLDRAYSAKDKRTNAALYAPLLGNFLSNEPMPSIEFTYPVMKQVVNAIPVEEINKMMKEMLPENDSNTVIISFCNEAEGNVYPTEAQLLGAIKDARSAEITAYVDNVKNEPLIAKMPKPGKIKSEKKSDKFGYTTLTLSNGATVLLKKTDYKKDQVIMSARGIGGTTLYGPKDYTNLQVFDAVIGGSGLGAFSSTDLSKALAGKIANFDISLGSELYTTASGASTPKDVETMMQLLYLYFTNISKDQKTFDKLLTQMEVTLKNRSLDPETALSDSLNATIYNHNPRLEPLTIERIKDINYDRILQIAKERTANAKAWTFTIIGNFDEATIRPLICQYIGSLPSEGKIVASKREVKPVTGVVENIFKRKQETPKSTAYMMWHNENMPYNTKNALCASIAGQILSMEYLDKIREKESAAYSVGANGGCSVGKDNYRMFQIFAYCPMKPEKKDVAMRIMNDEVKNLANTCDPAKLDKCKEYMIKSYHDSQKSNGYWLSIINQYQNLGIDQYSDYLKTLEALTPQDICNYMKEFNKSGNHITVAMLPEEEAQTDFTRKITRYKWTASILPACSPFFD
;
A
#
# COMPACT_ATOMS: atom_id res chain seq x y z
N ALA A 1 -25.60 14.21 -3.06
CA ALA A 1 -26.68 13.69 -3.91
C ALA A 1 -27.75 14.76 -4.16
N LEU A 2 -28.47 15.28 -3.15
CA LEU A 2 -29.56 16.27 -3.31
C LEU A 2 -29.14 17.55 -4.04
N ARG A 3 -27.92 18.08 -3.80
CA ARG A 3 -27.40 19.25 -4.51
C ARG A 3 -27.26 18.97 -6.01
N ALA A 4 -26.73 17.81 -6.38
CA ALA A 4 -26.60 17.42 -7.79
C ALA A 4 -27.97 17.21 -8.46
N ALA A 5 -28.94 16.59 -7.76
CA ALA A 5 -30.30 16.44 -8.28
C ALA A 5 -31.01 17.79 -8.48
N LYS A 6 -30.86 18.74 -7.52
CA LYS A 6 -31.54 20.03 -7.54
C LYS A 6 -30.91 21.04 -8.51
N PHE A 7 -29.59 21.11 -8.57
CA PHE A 7 -28.85 22.15 -9.31
C PHE A 7 -28.03 21.59 -10.49
N GLY A 8 -27.87 20.26 -10.56
CA GLY A 8 -27.03 19.60 -11.57
C GLY A 8 -25.53 19.68 -11.27
N PHE A 9 -24.77 19.09 -12.15
CA PHE A 9 -23.33 19.23 -12.27
C PHE A 9 -23.00 20.42 -13.17
N THR A 10 -21.84 21.02 -12.97
CA THR A 10 -21.34 22.09 -13.83
C THR A 10 -20.68 21.54 -15.10
N ALA A 11 -20.62 22.36 -16.14
CA ALA A 11 -19.91 21.99 -17.38
C ALA A 11 -18.40 21.70 -17.13
N THR A 12 -17.79 22.40 -16.15
CA THR A 12 -16.37 22.18 -15.77
C THR A 12 -16.15 20.89 -15.02
N GLU A 13 -17.09 20.41 -14.20
CA GLU A 13 -17.03 19.08 -13.58
C GLU A 13 -17.10 17.99 -14.66
N LEU A 14 -18.03 18.09 -15.61
CA LEU A 14 -18.12 17.16 -16.73
C LEU A 14 -16.87 17.19 -17.61
N ALA A 15 -16.32 18.38 -17.90
CA ALA A 15 -15.10 18.50 -18.69
C ALA A 15 -13.93 17.73 -18.03
N ARG A 16 -13.71 17.90 -16.71
CA ARG A 16 -12.68 17.15 -15.98
C ARG A 16 -12.91 15.64 -16.00
N PHE A 17 -14.15 15.20 -15.85
CA PHE A 17 -14.47 13.78 -15.96
C PHE A 17 -14.10 13.24 -17.35
N LYS A 18 -14.48 13.97 -18.41
CA LYS A 18 -14.11 13.60 -19.79
C LYS A 18 -12.60 13.52 -19.98
N GLU A 19 -11.85 14.51 -19.52
CA GLU A 19 -10.39 14.51 -19.58
C GLU A 19 -9.78 13.31 -18.87
N ASN A 20 -10.24 12.98 -17.66
CA ASN A 20 -9.79 11.81 -16.91
C ASN A 20 -10.10 10.50 -17.66
N TYR A 21 -11.35 10.37 -18.14
CA TYR A 21 -11.76 9.17 -18.87
C TYR A 21 -10.97 8.99 -20.18
N LEU A 22 -10.84 10.05 -20.96
CA LEU A 22 -10.11 10.02 -22.22
C LEU A 22 -8.61 9.74 -22.03
N SER A 23 -8.00 10.28 -20.98
CA SER A 23 -6.61 9.97 -20.63
C SER A 23 -6.42 8.50 -20.29
N GLN A 24 -7.33 7.88 -19.53
CA GLN A 24 -7.28 6.44 -19.25
C GLN A 24 -7.51 5.60 -20.52
N LEU A 25 -8.42 6.03 -21.37
CA LEU A 25 -8.70 5.38 -22.64
C LEU A 25 -7.48 5.45 -23.60
N ASP A 26 -6.85 6.61 -23.71
CA ASP A 26 -5.61 6.80 -24.49
C ASP A 26 -4.48 5.91 -23.95
N ARG A 27 -4.35 5.82 -22.63
CA ARG A 27 -3.38 4.94 -21.95
C ARG A 27 -3.63 3.47 -22.29
N ALA A 28 -4.88 3.02 -22.15
CA ALA A 28 -5.26 1.64 -22.45
C ALA A 28 -4.99 1.27 -23.92
N TYR A 29 -5.29 2.19 -24.85
CA TYR A 29 -5.02 1.99 -26.26
C TYR A 29 -3.50 1.93 -26.58
N SER A 30 -2.71 2.82 -25.99
CA SER A 30 -1.25 2.82 -26.18
C SER A 30 -0.56 1.56 -25.67
N ALA A 31 -1.11 0.94 -24.62
CA ALA A 31 -0.59 -0.27 -23.98
C ALA A 31 -1.17 -1.59 -24.55
N LYS A 32 -2.01 -1.52 -25.57
CA LYS A 32 -2.79 -2.67 -26.08
C LYS A 32 -1.96 -3.92 -26.40
N ASP A 33 -0.75 -3.75 -26.95
CA ASP A 33 0.15 -4.86 -27.36
C ASP A 33 0.98 -5.42 -26.18
N LYS A 34 0.93 -4.78 -25.00
CA LYS A 34 1.68 -5.14 -23.79
C LYS A 34 0.74 -5.42 -22.59
N ARG A 35 -0.53 -5.76 -22.87
CA ARG A 35 -1.48 -6.10 -21.80
C ARG A 35 -1.08 -7.38 -21.08
N THR A 36 -1.25 -7.38 -19.76
CA THR A 36 -1.02 -8.57 -18.94
C THR A 36 -2.25 -9.49 -18.94
N ASN A 37 -2.06 -10.78 -18.60
CA ASN A 37 -3.18 -11.70 -18.42
C ASN A 37 -4.19 -11.19 -17.39
N ALA A 38 -3.72 -10.53 -16.32
CA ALA A 38 -4.59 -9.92 -15.31
C ALA A 38 -5.51 -8.82 -15.91
N ALA A 39 -5.01 -8.03 -16.88
CA ALA A 39 -5.81 -7.02 -17.56
C ALA A 39 -6.87 -7.61 -18.52
N LEU A 40 -6.68 -8.85 -18.96
CA LEU A 40 -7.61 -9.58 -19.83
C LEU A 40 -8.63 -10.40 -19.02
N TYR A 41 -8.30 -10.74 -17.79
CA TYR A 41 -9.12 -11.62 -16.94
C TYR A 41 -10.51 -11.04 -16.64
N ALA A 42 -10.59 -9.78 -16.20
CA ALA A 42 -11.85 -9.17 -15.78
C ALA A 42 -12.89 -9.09 -16.92
N PRO A 43 -12.55 -8.63 -18.15
CA PRO A 43 -13.49 -8.69 -19.28
C PRO A 43 -13.95 -10.12 -19.63
N LEU A 44 -13.04 -11.10 -19.57
CA LEU A 44 -13.37 -12.52 -19.83
C LEU A 44 -14.35 -13.05 -18.79
N LEU A 45 -14.11 -12.71 -17.51
CA LEU A 45 -14.98 -13.13 -16.42
C LEU A 45 -16.37 -12.46 -16.52
N GLY A 46 -16.43 -11.16 -16.82
CA GLY A 46 -17.69 -10.43 -17.03
C GLY A 46 -18.50 -11.02 -18.20
N ASN A 47 -17.83 -11.35 -19.31
CA ASN A 47 -18.50 -12.04 -20.41
C ASN A 47 -19.03 -13.41 -20.00
N PHE A 48 -18.23 -14.22 -19.30
CA PHE A 48 -18.63 -15.57 -18.87
C PHE A 48 -19.79 -15.57 -17.86
N LEU A 49 -19.76 -14.66 -16.87
CA LEU A 49 -20.75 -14.62 -15.79
C LEU A 49 -22.04 -13.86 -16.16
N SER A 50 -21.91 -12.78 -16.92
CA SER A 50 -22.98 -11.80 -17.13
C SER A 50 -23.27 -11.54 -18.61
N ASN A 51 -22.64 -12.31 -19.52
CA ASN A 51 -22.77 -12.15 -20.97
C ASN A 51 -22.42 -10.72 -21.45
N GLU A 52 -21.51 -10.03 -20.75
CA GLU A 52 -21.07 -8.69 -21.12
C GLU A 52 -20.31 -8.72 -22.45
N PRO A 53 -20.56 -7.75 -23.36
CA PRO A 53 -19.82 -7.67 -24.61
C PRO A 53 -18.32 -7.46 -24.39
N MET A 54 -17.47 -8.12 -25.15
CA MET A 54 -16.01 -7.96 -25.15
C MET A 54 -15.51 -7.39 -26.48
N PRO A 55 -15.79 -6.13 -26.81
CA PRO A 55 -15.25 -5.53 -28.03
C PRO A 55 -13.73 -5.35 -27.91
N SER A 56 -13.05 -5.36 -29.07
CA SER A 56 -11.62 -5.04 -29.10
C SER A 56 -11.35 -3.59 -28.71
N ILE A 57 -10.17 -3.30 -28.21
CA ILE A 57 -9.79 -1.92 -27.85
C ILE A 57 -9.72 -1.03 -29.10
N GLU A 58 -9.41 -1.58 -30.27
CA GLU A 58 -9.40 -0.89 -31.54
C GLU A 58 -10.79 -0.42 -31.96
N PHE A 59 -11.83 -1.18 -31.62
CA PHE A 59 -13.22 -0.78 -31.81
C PHE A 59 -13.66 0.20 -30.70
N THR A 60 -13.40 -0.13 -29.44
CA THR A 60 -13.88 0.65 -28.30
C THR A 60 -13.26 2.05 -28.25
N TYR A 61 -11.98 2.18 -28.59
CA TYR A 61 -11.24 3.44 -28.47
C TYR A 61 -11.87 4.59 -29.29
N PRO A 62 -12.04 4.49 -30.62
CA PRO A 62 -12.63 5.59 -31.40
C PRO A 62 -14.10 5.84 -31.03
N VAL A 63 -14.88 4.78 -30.77
CA VAL A 63 -16.29 4.89 -30.43
C VAL A 63 -16.47 5.63 -29.10
N MET A 64 -15.77 5.20 -28.05
CA MET A 64 -15.87 5.85 -26.74
C MET A 64 -15.34 7.28 -26.75
N LYS A 65 -14.30 7.55 -27.52
CA LYS A 65 -13.77 8.90 -27.70
C LYS A 65 -14.82 9.84 -28.32
N GLN A 66 -15.56 9.35 -29.31
CA GLN A 66 -16.65 10.10 -29.92
C GLN A 66 -17.83 10.28 -28.94
N VAL A 67 -18.29 9.20 -28.34
CA VAL A 67 -19.44 9.20 -27.42
C VAL A 67 -19.19 10.13 -26.23
N VAL A 68 -18.07 9.95 -25.51
CA VAL A 68 -17.76 10.76 -24.33
C VAL A 68 -17.65 12.25 -24.66
N ASN A 69 -17.04 12.61 -25.79
CA ASN A 69 -16.98 14.02 -26.20
C ASN A 69 -18.36 14.60 -26.53
N ALA A 70 -19.26 13.81 -27.07
CA ALA A 70 -20.58 14.25 -27.50
C ALA A 70 -21.59 14.44 -26.34
N ILE A 71 -21.37 13.82 -25.16
CA ILE A 71 -22.30 13.91 -24.02
C ILE A 71 -22.36 15.34 -23.48
N PRO A 72 -23.51 16.04 -23.53
CA PRO A 72 -23.67 17.35 -22.91
C PRO A 72 -23.98 17.25 -21.42
N VAL A 73 -23.76 18.32 -20.66
CA VAL A 73 -24.01 18.32 -19.20
C VAL A 73 -25.50 18.17 -18.88
N GLU A 74 -26.36 18.63 -19.75
CA GLU A 74 -27.81 18.55 -19.63
C GLU A 74 -28.32 17.12 -19.54
N GLU A 75 -27.75 16.19 -20.33
CA GLU A 75 -28.11 14.77 -20.28
C GLU A 75 -27.67 14.13 -18.96
N ILE A 76 -26.48 14.45 -18.45
CA ILE A 76 -26.02 13.98 -17.14
C ILE A 76 -26.95 14.51 -16.04
N ASN A 77 -27.34 15.78 -16.12
CA ASN A 77 -28.22 16.40 -15.13
C ASN A 77 -29.63 15.84 -15.19
N LYS A 78 -30.14 15.48 -16.37
CA LYS A 78 -31.41 14.79 -16.53
C LYS A 78 -31.35 13.40 -15.87
N MET A 79 -30.36 12.62 -16.18
CA MET A 79 -30.17 11.29 -15.59
C MET A 79 -30.06 11.37 -14.05
N MET A 80 -29.36 12.36 -13.50
CA MET A 80 -29.23 12.56 -12.05
C MET A 80 -30.58 12.81 -11.37
N LYS A 81 -31.48 13.59 -12.02
CA LYS A 81 -32.84 13.80 -11.51
C LYS A 81 -33.68 12.52 -11.52
N GLU A 82 -33.53 11.70 -12.56
CA GLU A 82 -34.22 10.41 -12.67
C GLU A 82 -33.72 9.41 -11.61
N MET A 83 -32.40 9.40 -11.33
CA MET A 83 -31.81 8.53 -10.31
C MET A 83 -32.16 8.91 -8.87
N LEU A 84 -32.47 10.16 -8.61
CA LEU A 84 -32.82 10.66 -7.28
C LEU A 84 -34.17 11.37 -7.32
N PRO A 85 -35.30 10.63 -7.32
CA PRO A 85 -36.63 11.22 -7.41
C PRO A 85 -36.95 12.07 -6.18
N GLU A 86 -37.88 13.01 -6.34
CA GLU A 86 -38.30 13.94 -5.28
C GLU A 86 -39.07 13.21 -4.15
N ASN A 87 -39.70 12.08 -4.45
CA ASN A 87 -40.40 11.27 -3.48
C ASN A 87 -39.54 10.10 -2.99
N ASP A 88 -39.94 9.49 -1.88
CA ASP A 88 -39.22 8.38 -1.27
C ASP A 88 -39.70 7.01 -1.75
N SER A 89 -40.50 6.93 -2.84
CA SER A 89 -40.87 5.66 -3.47
C SER A 89 -39.60 4.96 -3.97
N ASN A 90 -39.50 3.68 -3.71
CA ASN A 90 -38.33 2.84 -4.02
C ASN A 90 -37.05 3.22 -3.22
N THR A 91 -37.19 3.91 -2.09
CA THR A 91 -36.05 4.20 -1.20
C THR A 91 -36.03 3.19 -0.06
N VAL A 92 -34.87 2.54 0.14
CA VAL A 92 -34.61 1.66 1.27
C VAL A 92 -33.51 2.30 2.14
N ILE A 93 -33.81 2.46 3.43
CA ILE A 93 -32.87 3.03 4.41
C ILE A 93 -32.40 1.89 5.29
N ILE A 94 -31.10 1.62 5.28
CA ILE A 94 -30.49 0.57 6.10
C ILE A 94 -29.42 1.21 7.01
N SER A 95 -29.56 0.99 8.32
CA SER A 95 -28.53 1.33 9.29
C SER A 95 -27.81 0.08 9.75
N PHE A 96 -26.53 -0.01 9.52
CA PHE A 96 -25.66 -1.07 10.06
C PHE A 96 -25.03 -0.58 11.35
N CYS A 97 -25.34 -1.24 12.45
CA CYS A 97 -24.80 -0.92 13.75
C CYS A 97 -24.19 -2.16 14.39
N ASN A 98 -23.10 -2.00 15.11
CA ASN A 98 -22.54 -3.08 15.91
C ASN A 98 -23.44 -3.29 17.15
N GLU A 99 -23.94 -4.51 17.36
CA GLU A 99 -24.75 -4.87 18.51
C GLU A 99 -23.85 -5.07 19.74
N ALA A 100 -23.86 -4.09 20.64
CA ALA A 100 -23.11 -4.15 21.89
C ALA A 100 -23.92 -3.53 23.03
N GLU A 101 -23.71 -4.04 24.24
CA GLU A 101 -24.36 -3.53 25.45
C GLU A 101 -24.02 -2.04 25.65
N GLY A 102 -25.04 -1.21 25.89
CA GLY A 102 -24.92 0.22 26.06
C GLY A 102 -24.91 1.06 24.77
N ASN A 103 -24.94 0.44 23.60
CA ASN A 103 -25.08 1.16 22.34
C ASN A 103 -26.51 1.68 22.15
N VAL A 104 -26.60 2.92 21.65
CA VAL A 104 -27.88 3.53 21.25
C VAL A 104 -27.98 3.46 19.73
N TYR A 105 -29.01 2.81 19.26
CA TYR A 105 -29.26 2.64 17.82
C TYR A 105 -30.25 3.68 17.33
N PRO A 106 -30.11 4.19 16.08
CA PRO A 106 -31.09 5.09 15.51
C PRO A 106 -32.43 4.37 15.34
N THR A 107 -33.50 5.00 15.80
CA THR A 107 -34.86 4.52 15.57
C THR A 107 -35.29 4.76 14.11
N GLU A 108 -36.30 4.04 13.65
CA GLU A 108 -36.90 4.30 12.32
C GLU A 108 -37.31 5.76 12.16
N ALA A 109 -37.96 6.34 13.18
CA ALA A 109 -38.37 7.75 13.15
C ALA A 109 -37.18 8.70 13.01
N GLN A 110 -36.04 8.42 13.64
CA GLN A 110 -34.81 9.21 13.51
C GLN A 110 -34.21 9.09 12.11
N LEU A 111 -34.20 7.90 11.53
CA LEU A 111 -33.70 7.68 10.16
C LEU A 111 -34.58 8.41 9.14
N LEU A 112 -35.92 8.27 9.26
CA LEU A 112 -36.86 9.00 8.41
C LEU A 112 -36.78 10.52 8.62
N GLY A 113 -36.62 10.96 9.87
CA GLY A 113 -36.41 12.37 10.21
C GLY A 113 -35.17 12.95 9.54
N ALA A 114 -34.04 12.24 9.58
CA ALA A 114 -32.79 12.66 8.94
C ALA A 114 -32.93 12.82 7.40
N ILE A 115 -33.67 11.94 6.73
CA ILE A 115 -33.98 12.08 5.29
C ILE A 115 -34.85 13.31 5.04
N LYS A 116 -35.92 13.49 5.84
CA LYS A 116 -36.80 14.64 5.73
C LYS A 116 -36.04 15.96 5.94
N ASP A 117 -35.20 16.03 6.96
CA ASP A 117 -34.39 17.20 7.27
C ASP A 117 -33.39 17.48 6.14
N ALA A 118 -32.75 16.43 5.59
CA ALA A 118 -31.85 16.59 4.44
C ALA A 118 -32.59 17.12 3.19
N ARG A 119 -33.84 16.65 2.93
CA ARG A 119 -34.64 17.11 1.79
C ARG A 119 -35.14 18.55 1.97
N SER A 120 -35.46 18.95 3.20
CA SER A 120 -35.93 20.31 3.52
C SER A 120 -34.78 21.32 3.70
N ALA A 121 -33.55 20.87 3.77
CA ALA A 121 -32.39 21.74 3.98
C ALA A 121 -32.24 22.76 2.85
N GLU A 122 -31.99 24.01 3.22
CA GLU A 122 -31.58 25.04 2.26
C GLU A 122 -30.16 24.74 1.75
N ILE A 123 -30.06 24.41 0.49
CA ILE A 123 -28.79 24.12 -0.18
C ILE A 123 -28.62 25.07 -1.38
N THR A 124 -27.39 25.48 -1.61
CA THR A 124 -27.03 26.34 -2.77
C THR A 124 -26.38 25.50 -3.86
N ALA A 125 -26.41 25.99 -5.10
CA ALA A 125 -25.66 25.36 -6.19
C ALA A 125 -24.17 25.28 -5.88
N TYR A 126 -23.52 24.24 -6.41
CA TYR A 126 -22.06 24.13 -6.32
C TYR A 126 -21.41 25.18 -7.23
N VAL A 127 -20.45 25.92 -6.68
CA VAL A 127 -19.60 26.83 -7.44
C VAL A 127 -18.25 26.16 -7.66
N ASP A 128 -17.94 25.87 -8.90
CA ASP A 128 -16.71 25.21 -9.27
C ASP A 128 -15.59 26.23 -9.52
N ASN A 129 -14.92 26.62 -8.45
CA ASN A 129 -13.75 27.49 -8.55
C ASN A 129 -12.56 26.68 -9.06
N VAL A 130 -12.26 26.76 -10.35
CA VAL A 130 -11.09 26.15 -10.97
C VAL A 130 -9.99 27.20 -11.10
N LYS A 131 -8.80 26.89 -10.56
CA LYS A 131 -7.60 27.69 -10.79
C LYS A 131 -7.00 27.34 -12.14
N ASN A 132 -6.94 28.28 -13.05
CA ASN A 132 -6.33 28.15 -14.38
C ASN A 132 -4.87 28.62 -14.40
N GLU A 133 -4.19 28.47 -13.28
CA GLU A 133 -2.78 28.83 -13.14
C GLU A 133 -1.88 27.63 -13.43
N PRO A 134 -0.65 27.84 -13.92
CA PRO A 134 0.33 26.75 -14.04
C PRO A 134 0.71 26.23 -12.64
N LEU A 135 0.98 24.92 -12.50
CA LEU A 135 1.40 24.33 -11.24
C LEU A 135 2.59 25.05 -10.61
N ILE A 136 3.51 25.53 -11.44
CA ILE A 136 4.66 26.32 -11.04
C ILE A 136 4.56 27.70 -11.69
N ALA A 137 4.20 28.71 -10.90
CA ALA A 137 3.99 30.07 -11.39
C ALA A 137 5.28 30.71 -11.98
N LYS A 138 6.43 30.40 -11.37
CA LYS A 138 7.72 30.87 -11.84
C LYS A 138 8.67 29.70 -11.99
N MET A 139 8.99 29.36 -13.24
CA MET A 139 9.88 28.25 -13.55
C MET A 139 11.27 28.48 -12.91
N PRO A 140 11.81 27.48 -12.21
CA PRO A 140 13.13 27.59 -11.63
C PRO A 140 14.22 27.64 -12.71
N LYS A 141 15.37 28.23 -12.36
CA LYS A 141 16.53 28.24 -13.26
C LYS A 141 17.09 26.81 -13.37
N PRO A 142 17.21 26.23 -14.57
CA PRO A 142 17.72 24.88 -14.73
C PRO A 142 19.13 24.70 -14.18
N GLY A 143 19.36 23.58 -13.51
CA GLY A 143 20.72 23.13 -13.23
C GLY A 143 21.39 22.52 -14.47
N LYS A 144 22.55 21.91 -14.28
CA LYS A 144 23.33 21.27 -15.36
C LYS A 144 23.75 19.85 -14.95
N ILE A 145 23.92 18.98 -15.91
CA ILE A 145 24.60 17.69 -15.72
C ILE A 145 26.11 17.98 -15.67
N LYS A 146 26.75 17.69 -14.53
CA LYS A 146 28.19 17.85 -14.33
C LYS A 146 29.00 16.68 -14.86
N SER A 147 28.47 15.47 -14.66
CA SER A 147 29.12 14.25 -15.12
C SER A 147 28.09 13.17 -15.43
N GLU A 148 28.48 12.29 -16.32
CA GLU A 148 27.70 11.14 -16.77
C GLU A 148 28.61 9.91 -16.74
N LYS A 149 28.09 8.80 -16.18
CA LYS A 149 28.80 7.52 -16.17
C LYS A 149 27.79 6.40 -16.48
N LYS A 150 28.03 5.66 -17.54
CA LYS A 150 27.30 4.43 -17.82
C LYS A 150 27.72 3.36 -16.80
N SER A 151 26.75 2.63 -16.27
CA SER A 151 27.03 1.50 -15.39
C SER A 151 27.41 0.28 -16.21
N ASP A 152 28.42 -0.45 -15.72
CA ASP A 152 28.84 -1.72 -16.30
C ASP A 152 27.80 -2.84 -16.02
N LYS A 153 26.91 -2.60 -15.06
CA LYS A 153 25.85 -3.53 -14.63
C LYS A 153 24.46 -2.90 -14.82
N PHE A 154 23.48 -3.73 -15.12
CA PHE A 154 22.05 -3.39 -15.15
C PHE A 154 21.62 -2.32 -16.16
N GLY A 155 22.53 -1.85 -17.03
CA GLY A 155 22.22 -0.97 -18.16
C GLY A 155 21.54 0.35 -17.78
N TYR A 156 22.04 1.05 -16.74
CA TYR A 156 21.60 2.38 -16.37
C TYR A 156 22.75 3.39 -16.50
N THR A 157 22.40 4.67 -16.55
CA THR A 157 23.34 5.78 -16.57
C THR A 157 23.22 6.58 -15.27
N THR A 158 24.33 6.90 -14.64
CA THR A 158 24.41 7.80 -13.48
C THR A 158 24.72 9.21 -13.95
N LEU A 159 23.85 10.15 -13.60
CA LEU A 159 24.04 11.59 -13.83
C LEU A 159 24.31 12.26 -12.47
N THR A 160 25.37 13.07 -12.39
CA THR A 160 25.61 13.96 -11.25
C THR A 160 25.25 15.38 -11.67
N LEU A 161 24.32 16.00 -10.93
CA LEU A 161 23.82 17.33 -11.26
C LEU A 161 24.65 18.46 -10.59
N SER A 162 24.47 19.68 -11.07
CA SER A 162 25.19 20.85 -10.55
C SER A 162 24.91 21.15 -9.08
N ASN A 163 23.72 20.81 -8.58
CA ASN A 163 23.34 20.91 -7.17
C ASN A 163 23.80 19.72 -6.31
N GLY A 164 24.48 18.74 -6.91
CA GLY A 164 25.01 17.57 -6.23
C GLY A 164 24.04 16.39 -6.14
N ALA A 165 22.80 16.51 -6.62
CA ALA A 165 21.88 15.39 -6.72
C ALA A 165 22.41 14.32 -7.69
N THR A 166 22.12 13.07 -7.40
CA THR A 166 22.42 11.92 -8.27
C THR A 166 21.15 11.42 -8.92
N VAL A 167 21.18 11.20 -10.24
CA VAL A 167 20.06 10.60 -10.98
C VAL A 167 20.54 9.34 -11.68
N LEU A 168 19.85 8.24 -11.46
CA LEU A 168 20.05 6.96 -12.14
C LEU A 168 18.96 6.82 -13.20
N LEU A 169 19.36 6.67 -14.44
CA LEU A 169 18.44 6.70 -15.59
C LEU A 169 18.52 5.40 -16.36
N LYS A 170 17.40 4.67 -16.50
CA LYS A 170 17.29 3.45 -17.27
C LYS A 170 16.08 3.49 -18.18
N LYS A 171 16.31 3.61 -19.51
CA LYS A 171 15.27 3.48 -20.50
C LYS A 171 14.88 2.01 -20.69
N THR A 172 13.58 1.75 -20.76
CA THR A 172 13.00 0.41 -21.00
C THR A 172 11.78 0.52 -21.91
N ASP A 173 11.39 -0.60 -22.50
CA ASP A 173 10.17 -0.72 -23.31
C ASP A 173 9.20 -1.79 -22.77
N TYR A 174 9.38 -2.23 -21.52
CA TYR A 174 8.53 -3.27 -20.91
C TYR A 174 7.06 -2.87 -20.87
N LYS A 175 6.80 -1.57 -20.61
CA LYS A 175 5.47 -0.96 -20.65
C LYS A 175 5.54 0.36 -21.40
N LYS A 176 4.73 0.51 -22.46
CA LYS A 176 4.72 1.73 -23.29
C LYS A 176 4.16 2.96 -22.57
N ASP A 177 3.32 2.75 -21.55
CA ASP A 177 2.56 3.74 -20.84
C ASP A 177 3.14 4.09 -19.46
N GLN A 178 4.39 3.71 -19.14
CA GLN A 178 4.91 3.82 -17.80
C GLN A 178 6.30 4.44 -17.72
N VAL A 179 6.44 5.45 -16.88
CA VAL A 179 7.69 5.94 -16.30
C VAL A 179 7.52 5.92 -14.78
N ILE A 180 8.44 5.29 -14.06
CA ILE A 180 8.45 5.25 -12.59
C ILE A 180 9.70 5.90 -12.04
N MET A 181 9.55 6.52 -10.89
CA MET A 181 10.63 7.13 -10.13
C MET A 181 10.61 6.64 -8.69
N SER A 182 11.79 6.36 -8.15
CA SER A 182 12.02 6.22 -6.72
C SER A 182 13.16 7.14 -6.32
N ALA A 183 13.03 7.82 -5.20
CA ALA A 183 14.10 8.66 -4.68
C ALA A 183 14.37 8.31 -3.22
N ARG A 184 15.63 8.47 -2.81
CA ARG A 184 16.08 8.22 -1.45
C ARG A 184 16.99 9.32 -0.99
N GLY A 185 16.60 9.96 0.12
CA GLY A 185 17.38 10.98 0.82
C GLY A 185 18.02 10.43 2.09
N ILE A 186 19.26 10.80 2.38
CA ILE A 186 19.96 10.42 3.60
C ILE A 186 19.27 11.09 4.81
N GLY A 187 19.02 10.30 5.85
CA GLY A 187 18.35 10.75 7.07
C GLY A 187 16.87 10.37 7.11
N GLY A 188 16.45 9.77 8.19
CA GLY A 188 15.10 9.27 8.41
C GLY A 188 14.54 9.64 9.79
N THR A 189 13.61 8.83 10.29
CA THR A 189 12.86 9.12 11.51
C THR A 189 13.73 9.25 12.76
N THR A 190 14.88 8.56 12.82
CA THR A 190 15.76 8.60 14.01
C THR A 190 16.59 9.88 14.15
N LEU A 191 16.45 10.83 13.22
CA LEU A 191 16.94 12.20 13.43
C LEU A 191 16.06 13.00 14.39
N TYR A 192 14.88 12.49 14.73
CA TYR A 192 13.87 13.17 15.54
C TYR A 192 13.64 12.43 16.85
N GLY A 193 13.46 13.18 17.93
CA GLY A 193 13.26 12.65 19.27
C GLY A 193 11.78 12.45 19.65
N PRO A 194 11.50 12.09 20.91
CA PRO A 194 10.16 11.73 21.40
C PRO A 194 9.06 12.78 21.14
N LYS A 195 9.42 14.06 21.13
CA LYS A 195 8.47 15.15 20.85
C LYS A 195 7.87 15.10 19.44
N ASP A 196 8.56 14.42 18.51
CA ASP A 196 8.14 14.33 17.12
C ASP A 196 7.53 12.96 16.78
N TYR A 197 7.50 11.96 17.68
CA TYR A 197 7.05 10.61 17.33
C TYR A 197 5.63 10.60 16.76
N THR A 198 4.70 11.34 17.35
CA THR A 198 3.33 11.46 16.85
C THR A 198 3.29 12.13 15.46
N ASN A 199 4.08 13.19 15.27
CA ASN A 199 4.18 13.89 13.99
C ASN A 199 4.73 12.98 12.88
N LEU A 200 5.72 12.13 13.21
CA LEU A 200 6.31 11.19 12.25
C LEU A 200 5.32 10.09 11.86
N GLN A 201 4.49 9.61 12.80
CA GLN A 201 3.48 8.57 12.51
C GLN A 201 2.41 9.02 11.51
N VAL A 202 2.09 10.31 11.50
CA VAL A 202 1.07 10.88 10.61
C VAL A 202 1.67 11.69 9.45
N PHE A 203 2.99 11.72 9.33
CA PHE A 203 3.72 12.53 8.35
C PHE A 203 3.19 12.33 6.93
N ASP A 204 3.14 11.08 6.48
CA ASP A 204 2.75 10.75 5.11
C ASP A 204 1.30 11.19 4.82
N ALA A 205 0.38 10.96 5.75
CA ALA A 205 -1.02 11.35 5.61
C ALA A 205 -1.21 12.87 5.58
N VAL A 206 -0.47 13.62 6.42
CA VAL A 206 -0.54 15.08 6.48
C VAL A 206 0.10 15.71 5.25
N ILE A 207 1.27 15.23 4.84
CA ILE A 207 1.96 15.74 3.64
C ILE A 207 1.17 15.43 2.38
N GLY A 208 0.63 14.21 2.23
CA GLY A 208 -0.23 13.82 1.09
C GLY A 208 -1.55 14.60 1.03
N GLY A 209 -2.06 15.08 2.17
CA GLY A 209 -3.24 15.96 2.26
C GLY A 209 -2.95 17.46 2.17
N SER A 210 -1.68 17.84 2.11
CA SER A 210 -1.25 19.24 2.02
C SER A 210 -1.44 19.82 0.62
N GLY A 211 -1.45 21.14 0.53
CA GLY A 211 -1.40 21.84 -0.75
C GLY A 211 0.01 21.86 -1.34
N LEU A 212 0.09 22.16 -2.63
CA LEU A 212 1.37 22.35 -3.33
C LEU A 212 1.36 23.68 -4.07
N GLY A 213 2.37 24.51 -3.84
CA GLY A 213 2.43 25.84 -4.42
C GLY A 213 1.26 26.71 -4.00
N ALA A 214 0.53 27.23 -4.99
CA ALA A 214 -0.69 28.01 -4.78
C ALA A 214 -1.98 27.17 -4.67
N PHE A 215 -1.89 25.85 -4.84
CA PHE A 215 -3.04 24.94 -4.90
C PHE A 215 -3.30 24.29 -3.56
N SER A 216 -4.54 24.35 -3.08
CA SER A 216 -5.01 23.43 -2.04
C SER A 216 -5.02 21.99 -2.57
N SER A 217 -5.11 21.00 -1.70
CA SER A 217 -5.25 19.59 -2.10
C SER A 217 -6.41 19.37 -3.09
N THR A 218 -7.55 20.04 -2.85
CA THR A 218 -8.72 19.98 -3.74
C THR A 218 -8.46 20.67 -5.08
N ASP A 219 -7.84 21.85 -5.09
CA ASP A 219 -7.54 22.59 -6.33
C ASP A 219 -6.49 21.83 -7.15
N LEU A 220 -5.49 21.24 -6.50
CA LEU A 220 -4.49 20.40 -7.16
C LEU A 220 -5.14 19.22 -7.88
N SER A 221 -6.05 18.51 -7.22
CA SER A 221 -6.80 17.41 -7.83
C SER A 221 -7.58 17.85 -9.07
N LYS A 222 -8.14 19.08 -9.07
CA LYS A 222 -8.81 19.67 -10.25
C LYS A 222 -7.81 20.03 -11.35
N ALA A 223 -6.69 20.63 -11.00
CA ALA A 223 -5.66 21.04 -11.95
C ALA A 223 -4.96 19.85 -12.63
N LEU A 224 -4.94 18.69 -11.98
CA LEU A 224 -4.37 17.45 -12.52
C LEU A 224 -5.37 16.61 -13.31
N ALA A 225 -6.60 17.09 -13.55
CA ALA A 225 -7.55 16.37 -14.38
C ALA A 225 -6.96 16.08 -15.78
N GLY A 226 -7.14 14.85 -16.26
CA GLY A 226 -6.57 14.39 -17.52
C GLY A 226 -5.07 14.07 -17.48
N LYS A 227 -4.39 14.30 -16.37
CA LYS A 227 -2.97 13.93 -16.17
C LYS A 227 -2.85 12.61 -15.45
N ILE A 228 -2.00 11.75 -15.96
CA ILE A 228 -1.65 10.48 -15.31
C ILE A 228 -0.25 10.63 -14.76
N ALA A 229 -0.14 11.31 -13.64
CA ALA A 229 1.10 11.56 -12.92
C ALA A 229 0.84 11.68 -11.42
N ASN A 230 1.74 11.15 -10.62
CA ASN A 230 1.77 11.34 -9.16
C ASN A 230 3.21 11.48 -8.69
N PHE A 231 3.36 12.00 -7.49
CA PHE A 231 4.61 12.03 -6.75
C PHE A 231 4.29 12.23 -5.26
N ASP A 232 4.98 11.52 -4.39
CA ASP A 232 4.78 11.56 -2.94
C ASP A 232 6.12 11.46 -2.22
N ILE A 233 6.19 12.05 -1.01
CA ILE A 233 7.31 11.92 -0.06
C ILE A 233 6.84 11.15 1.16
N SER A 234 7.67 10.22 1.65
CA SER A 234 7.39 9.40 2.83
C SER A 234 8.57 9.42 3.81
N LEU A 235 8.26 9.43 5.10
CA LEU A 235 9.21 9.41 6.19
C LEU A 235 8.92 8.24 7.16
N GLY A 236 8.79 7.03 6.62
CA GLY A 236 8.57 5.81 7.39
C GLY A 236 9.83 5.02 7.77
N SER A 237 10.99 5.34 7.17
CA SER A 237 12.24 4.63 7.44
C SER A 237 13.10 5.34 8.49
N GLU A 238 13.77 4.54 9.33
CA GLU A 238 14.72 5.07 10.29
C GLU A 238 15.91 5.79 9.65
N LEU A 239 16.38 5.29 8.51
CA LEU A 239 17.66 5.71 7.90
C LEU A 239 17.49 6.67 6.74
N TYR A 240 16.32 6.69 6.12
CA TYR A 240 16.11 7.41 4.88
C TYR A 240 14.75 8.10 4.85
N THR A 241 14.71 9.26 4.19
CA THR A 241 13.49 9.80 3.62
C THR A 241 13.34 9.24 2.22
N THR A 242 12.16 8.82 1.84
CA THR A 242 11.91 8.26 0.52
C THR A 242 10.91 9.11 -0.25
N ALA A 243 10.95 9.03 -1.56
CA ALA A 243 9.94 9.60 -2.41
C ALA A 243 9.71 8.68 -3.61
N SER A 244 8.52 8.70 -4.16
CA SER A 244 8.16 7.90 -5.32
C SER A 244 7.21 8.65 -6.24
N GLY A 245 7.27 8.33 -7.52
CA GLY A 245 6.36 8.88 -8.51
C GLY A 245 6.17 7.94 -9.68
N ALA A 246 5.08 8.12 -10.37
CA ALA A 246 4.78 7.41 -11.61
C ALA A 246 4.04 8.32 -12.58
N SER A 247 4.27 8.12 -13.88
CA SER A 247 3.57 8.83 -14.92
C SER A 247 3.50 8.02 -16.21
N THR A 248 2.66 8.50 -17.15
CA THR A 248 2.83 8.15 -18.55
C THR A 248 4.02 8.92 -19.14
N PRO A 249 4.59 8.49 -20.28
CA PRO A 249 5.60 9.28 -21.00
C PRO A 249 5.13 10.70 -21.36
N LYS A 250 3.83 10.87 -21.64
CA LYS A 250 3.20 12.15 -21.96
C LYS A 250 3.19 13.10 -20.76
N ASP A 251 2.98 12.56 -19.56
CA ASP A 251 2.77 13.35 -18.33
C ASP A 251 4.01 13.37 -17.42
N VAL A 252 5.17 12.95 -17.93
CA VAL A 252 6.42 12.90 -17.14
C VAL A 252 6.83 14.26 -16.60
N GLU A 253 6.57 15.34 -17.36
CA GLU A 253 6.82 16.70 -16.88
C GLU A 253 5.93 17.05 -15.68
N THR A 254 4.65 16.66 -15.69
CA THR A 254 3.75 16.86 -14.55
C THR A 254 4.30 16.15 -13.29
N MET A 255 4.80 14.92 -13.42
CA MET A 255 5.46 14.21 -12.31
C MET A 255 6.67 14.99 -11.79
N MET A 256 7.49 15.57 -12.67
CA MET A 256 8.65 16.38 -12.29
C MET A 256 8.25 17.72 -11.62
N GLN A 257 7.16 18.33 -12.07
CA GLN A 257 6.59 19.53 -11.43
C GLN A 257 6.10 19.22 -10.01
N LEU A 258 5.40 18.11 -9.82
CA LEU A 258 4.98 17.66 -8.49
C LEU A 258 6.19 17.40 -7.59
N LEU A 259 7.21 16.67 -8.07
CA LEU A 259 8.47 16.48 -7.36
C LEU A 259 9.05 17.82 -6.91
N TYR A 260 9.18 18.78 -7.82
CA TYR A 260 9.75 20.09 -7.51
C TYR A 260 8.96 20.80 -6.40
N LEU A 261 7.63 20.77 -6.47
CA LEU A 261 6.76 21.40 -5.47
C LEU A 261 6.85 20.70 -4.10
N TYR A 262 6.88 19.38 -4.05
CA TYR A 262 7.09 18.64 -2.80
C TYR A 262 8.43 18.96 -2.14
N PHE A 263 9.45 19.24 -2.92
CA PHE A 263 10.77 19.59 -2.38
C PHE A 263 10.90 21.08 -1.98
N THR A 264 10.07 21.96 -2.55
CA THR A 264 10.29 23.41 -2.41
C THR A 264 9.09 24.18 -1.86
N ASN A 265 7.88 23.70 -2.03
CA ASN A 265 6.68 24.49 -1.73
C ASN A 265 5.46 23.64 -1.36
N ILE A 266 5.56 22.90 -0.25
CA ILE A 266 4.38 22.29 0.37
C ILE A 266 3.66 23.38 1.15
N SER A 267 2.38 23.59 0.86
CA SER A 267 1.56 24.60 1.49
C SER A 267 0.52 24.00 2.44
N LYS A 268 0.16 24.77 3.47
CA LYS A 268 -0.80 24.34 4.49
C LYS A 268 -2.22 24.33 3.92
N ASP A 269 -2.92 23.19 4.04
CA ASP A 269 -4.35 23.07 3.77
C ASP A 269 -5.08 22.72 5.08
N GLN A 270 -5.43 23.75 5.85
CA GLN A 270 -6.02 23.58 7.18
C GLN A 270 -7.34 22.81 7.11
N LYS A 271 -8.16 23.07 6.11
CA LYS A 271 -9.46 22.40 5.94
C LYS A 271 -9.32 20.90 5.71
N THR A 272 -8.34 20.48 4.90
CA THR A 272 -8.06 19.07 4.66
C THR A 272 -7.45 18.41 5.90
N PHE A 273 -6.58 19.13 6.60
CA PHE A 273 -5.99 18.66 7.85
C PHE A 273 -7.05 18.43 8.96
N ASP A 274 -7.98 19.35 9.16
CA ASP A 274 -9.05 19.22 10.16
C ASP A 274 -9.95 18.01 9.86
N LYS A 275 -10.24 17.75 8.59
CA LYS A 275 -10.97 16.54 8.17
C LYS A 275 -10.17 15.27 8.47
N LEU A 276 -8.86 15.28 8.22
CA LEU A 276 -7.99 14.15 8.49
C LEU A 276 -8.00 13.81 9.98
N LEU A 277 -7.87 14.81 10.87
CA LEU A 277 -7.94 14.60 12.31
C LEU A 277 -9.29 14.03 12.75
N THR A 278 -10.39 14.55 12.19
CA THR A 278 -11.75 14.02 12.47
C THR A 278 -11.88 12.55 12.06
N GLN A 279 -11.38 12.19 10.89
CA GLN A 279 -11.38 10.82 10.41
C GLN A 279 -10.51 9.90 11.28
N MET A 280 -9.31 10.36 11.67
CA MET A 280 -8.44 9.63 12.57
C MET A 280 -9.11 9.36 13.93
N GLU A 281 -9.78 10.37 14.48
CA GLU A 281 -10.51 10.21 15.75
C GLU A 281 -11.58 9.14 15.67
N VAL A 282 -12.39 9.13 14.61
CA VAL A 282 -13.42 8.10 14.39
C VAL A 282 -12.79 6.71 14.24
N THR A 283 -11.71 6.61 13.47
CA THR A 283 -11.00 5.34 13.26
C THR A 283 -10.43 4.80 14.59
N LEU A 284 -9.82 5.67 15.38
CA LEU A 284 -9.20 5.28 16.65
C LEU A 284 -10.22 4.90 17.72
N LYS A 285 -11.40 5.54 17.76
CA LYS A 285 -12.51 5.13 18.63
C LYS A 285 -12.95 3.69 18.38
N ASN A 286 -12.95 3.27 17.12
CA ASN A 286 -13.36 1.93 16.73
C ASN A 286 -12.21 0.90 16.77
N ARG A 287 -10.96 1.37 16.81
CA ARG A 287 -9.76 0.51 16.74
C ARG A 287 -9.70 -0.53 17.87
N SER A 288 -10.07 -0.15 19.07
CA SER A 288 -10.03 -1.04 20.24
C SER A 288 -11.07 -2.17 20.18
N LEU A 289 -12.06 -2.06 19.28
CA LEU A 289 -13.11 -3.07 19.12
C LEU A 289 -12.68 -4.20 18.19
N ASP A 290 -11.65 -3.99 17.37
CA ASP A 290 -11.15 -4.99 16.42
C ASP A 290 -10.06 -5.87 17.08
N PRO A 291 -10.32 -7.19 17.25
CA PRO A 291 -9.34 -8.12 17.82
C PRO A 291 -8.05 -8.23 17.01
N GLU A 292 -8.13 -8.17 15.67
CA GLU A 292 -6.95 -8.27 14.80
C GLU A 292 -6.02 -7.05 14.95
N THR A 293 -6.60 -5.88 15.19
CA THR A 293 -5.82 -4.68 15.52
C THR A 293 -5.09 -4.86 16.86
N ALA A 294 -5.76 -5.39 17.89
CA ALA A 294 -5.13 -5.66 19.17
C ALA A 294 -3.99 -6.68 19.05
N LEU A 295 -4.16 -7.69 18.19
CA LEU A 295 -3.12 -8.68 17.91
C LEU A 295 -1.92 -8.05 17.20
N SER A 296 -2.16 -7.20 16.21
CA SER A 296 -1.11 -6.46 15.48
C SER A 296 -0.31 -5.53 16.41
N ASP A 297 -1.01 -4.81 17.28
CA ASP A 297 -0.36 -3.92 18.26
C ASP A 297 0.48 -4.72 19.26
N SER A 298 -0.07 -5.82 19.80
CA SER A 298 0.67 -6.74 20.67
C SER A 298 1.90 -7.35 19.99
N LEU A 299 1.77 -7.72 18.71
CA LEU A 299 2.87 -8.27 17.92
C LEU A 299 4.02 -7.26 17.81
N ASN A 300 3.73 -6.03 17.39
CA ASN A 300 4.73 -4.99 17.26
C ASN A 300 5.36 -4.64 18.62
N ALA A 301 4.56 -4.49 19.66
CA ALA A 301 5.03 -4.21 21.00
C ALA A 301 5.97 -5.32 21.51
N THR A 302 5.64 -6.59 21.28
CA THR A 302 6.44 -7.72 21.72
C THR A 302 7.74 -7.83 20.91
N ILE A 303 7.67 -7.77 19.57
CA ILE A 303 8.86 -7.86 18.70
C ILE A 303 9.88 -6.79 19.03
N TYR A 304 9.42 -5.55 19.30
CA TYR A 304 10.30 -4.40 19.47
C TYR A 304 10.35 -3.87 20.92
N ASN A 305 10.01 -4.71 21.91
CA ASN A 305 10.10 -4.40 23.33
C ASN A 305 9.46 -3.06 23.70
N HIS A 306 8.22 -2.84 23.27
CA HIS A 306 7.48 -1.60 23.53
C HIS A 306 8.27 -0.33 23.15
N ASN A 307 8.97 -0.38 22.00
CA ASN A 307 9.74 0.76 21.54
C ASN A 307 8.82 1.98 21.32
N PRO A 308 9.07 3.12 21.99
CA PRO A 308 8.17 4.28 21.94
C PRO A 308 7.97 4.86 20.52
N ARG A 309 8.89 4.60 19.59
CA ARG A 309 8.77 5.01 18.18
C ARG A 309 7.67 4.25 17.45
N LEU A 310 7.32 3.05 17.91
CA LEU A 310 6.36 2.14 17.30
C LEU A 310 5.04 2.02 18.09
N GLU A 311 4.90 2.76 19.20
CA GLU A 311 3.64 2.79 19.94
C GLU A 311 2.49 3.25 19.04
N PRO A 312 1.34 2.56 19.05
CA PRO A 312 0.18 2.95 18.26
C PRO A 312 -0.28 4.38 18.56
N LEU A 313 -0.80 5.06 17.56
CA LEU A 313 -1.48 6.33 17.75
C LEU A 313 -2.74 6.11 18.58
N THR A 314 -2.96 6.96 19.59
CA THR A 314 -4.16 6.97 20.43
C THR A 314 -4.95 8.26 20.26
N ILE A 315 -6.20 8.28 20.74
CA ILE A 315 -7.05 9.49 20.69
C ILE A 315 -6.39 10.65 21.43
N GLU A 316 -5.76 10.37 22.56
CA GLU A 316 -5.08 11.39 23.38
C GLU A 316 -3.90 12.02 22.61
N ARG A 317 -3.17 11.21 21.86
CA ARG A 317 -2.00 11.65 21.10
C ARG A 317 -2.35 12.43 19.83
N ILE A 318 -3.58 12.38 19.31
CA ILE A 318 -4.01 13.24 18.20
C ILE A 318 -3.78 14.72 18.50
N LYS A 319 -3.92 15.12 19.77
CA LYS A 319 -3.72 16.52 20.21
C LYS A 319 -2.27 17.00 20.11
N ASP A 320 -1.32 16.06 20.02
CA ASP A 320 0.11 16.35 19.89
C ASP A 320 0.53 16.54 18.42
N ILE A 321 -0.37 16.30 17.48
CA ILE A 321 -0.09 16.47 16.04
C ILE A 321 0.03 17.97 15.74
N ASN A 322 1.20 18.36 15.26
CA ASN A 322 1.49 19.74 14.92
C ASN A 322 1.81 19.87 13.43
N TYR A 323 0.88 20.47 12.68
CA TYR A 323 0.98 20.62 11.23
C TYR A 323 2.23 21.42 10.83
N ASP A 324 2.49 22.54 11.50
CA ASP A 324 3.64 23.40 11.17
C ASP A 324 4.97 22.66 11.41
N ARG A 325 5.02 21.83 12.46
CA ARG A 325 6.19 20.98 12.72
C ARG A 325 6.38 19.91 11.64
N ILE A 326 5.32 19.30 11.15
CA ILE A 326 5.36 18.32 10.07
C ILE A 326 5.87 18.98 8.78
N LEU A 327 5.38 20.16 8.42
CA LEU A 327 5.87 20.92 7.27
C LEU A 327 7.35 21.31 7.43
N GLN A 328 7.76 21.68 8.64
CA GLN A 328 9.17 21.95 8.94
C GLN A 328 10.04 20.71 8.76
N ILE A 329 9.61 19.54 9.25
CA ILE A 329 10.29 18.25 9.06
C ILE A 329 10.43 17.96 7.55
N ALA A 330 9.37 18.12 6.77
CA ALA A 330 9.41 17.93 5.32
C ALA A 330 10.47 18.83 4.68
N LYS A 331 10.47 20.13 5.02
CA LYS A 331 11.46 21.09 4.55
C LYS A 331 12.89 20.71 4.95
N GLU A 332 13.12 20.27 6.18
CA GLU A 332 14.44 19.81 6.67
C GLU A 332 14.93 18.60 5.85
N ARG A 333 14.04 17.69 5.46
CA ARG A 333 14.38 16.49 4.68
C ARG A 333 14.64 16.78 3.21
N THR A 334 14.03 17.80 2.64
CA THR A 334 14.13 18.16 1.22
C THR A 334 15.10 19.31 0.93
N ALA A 335 15.65 19.97 1.95
CA ALA A 335 16.50 21.17 1.82
C ALA A 335 17.79 20.95 1.04
N ASN A 336 18.31 19.72 0.97
CA ASN A 336 19.61 19.44 0.36
C ASN A 336 19.55 18.33 -0.67
N ALA A 337 19.45 18.70 -1.93
CA ALA A 337 19.39 17.77 -3.07
C ALA A 337 20.62 16.85 -3.18
N LYS A 338 21.78 17.26 -2.66
CA LYS A 338 23.00 16.44 -2.63
C LYS A 338 22.83 15.17 -1.77
N ALA A 339 21.88 15.19 -0.82
CA ALA A 339 21.55 14.01 -0.01
C ALA A 339 20.73 12.96 -0.78
N TRP A 340 20.21 13.30 -1.96
CA TRP A 340 19.23 12.51 -2.67
C TRP A 340 19.78 11.81 -3.90
N THR A 341 19.34 10.55 -4.07
CA THR A 341 19.50 9.76 -5.30
C THR A 341 18.13 9.48 -5.87
N PHE A 342 17.91 9.86 -7.12
CA PHE A 342 16.69 9.65 -7.87
C PHE A 342 16.92 8.54 -8.91
N THR A 343 16.09 7.51 -8.95
CA THR A 343 16.15 6.44 -9.93
C THR A 343 14.91 6.52 -10.81
N ILE A 344 15.09 6.69 -12.11
CA ILE A 344 14.02 6.85 -13.10
C ILE A 344 14.13 5.71 -14.11
N ILE A 345 13.05 4.95 -14.24
CA ILE A 345 12.99 3.79 -15.16
C ILE A 345 11.68 3.84 -15.94
N GLY A 346 11.75 3.53 -17.23
CA GLY A 346 10.55 3.39 -18.06
C GLY A 346 10.74 3.79 -19.50
N ASN A 347 9.61 3.95 -20.16
CA ASN A 347 9.54 4.33 -21.57
C ASN A 347 9.52 5.85 -21.71
N PHE A 348 10.68 6.45 -21.68
CA PHE A 348 10.86 7.89 -21.91
C PHE A 348 11.78 8.14 -23.10
N ASP A 349 11.67 9.31 -23.69
CA ASP A 349 12.63 9.82 -24.64
C ASP A 349 13.76 10.56 -23.91
N GLU A 350 15.03 10.23 -24.21
CA GLU A 350 16.18 10.85 -23.54
C GLU A 350 16.34 12.33 -23.88
N ALA A 351 15.96 12.74 -25.08
CA ALA A 351 16.01 14.15 -25.48
C ALA A 351 15.01 15.00 -24.67
N THR A 352 13.90 14.39 -24.25
CA THR A 352 12.87 15.04 -23.41
C THR A 352 13.21 14.97 -21.93
N ILE A 353 13.59 13.79 -21.40
CA ILE A 353 13.74 13.60 -19.95
C ILE A 353 14.94 14.35 -19.37
N ARG A 354 16.06 14.46 -20.12
CA ARG A 354 17.29 15.12 -19.64
C ARG A 354 17.09 16.61 -19.36
N PRO A 355 16.48 17.41 -20.25
CA PRO A 355 16.11 18.80 -19.92
C PRO A 355 15.21 18.91 -18.69
N LEU A 356 14.22 18.02 -18.54
CA LEU A 356 13.32 18.01 -17.37
C LEU A 356 14.08 17.69 -16.08
N ILE A 357 15.02 16.76 -16.09
CA ILE A 357 15.91 16.47 -14.96
C ILE A 357 16.69 17.73 -14.57
N CYS A 358 17.28 18.43 -15.53
CA CYS A 358 17.98 19.69 -15.27
C CYS A 358 17.05 20.77 -14.74
N GLN A 359 15.84 20.88 -15.31
CA GLN A 359 14.86 21.90 -14.96
C GLN A 359 14.32 21.74 -13.54
N TYR A 360 13.96 20.51 -13.14
CA TYR A 360 13.25 20.26 -11.89
C TYR A 360 14.14 19.66 -10.80
N ILE A 361 14.92 18.61 -11.08
CA ILE A 361 15.83 18.01 -10.08
C ILE A 361 17.11 18.87 -9.92
N GLY A 362 17.65 19.36 -11.04
CA GLY A 362 18.88 20.17 -11.03
C GLY A 362 18.72 21.55 -10.39
N SER A 363 17.49 22.04 -10.25
CA SER A 363 17.14 23.31 -9.60
C SER A 363 16.76 23.18 -8.13
N LEU A 364 16.66 21.95 -7.59
CA LEU A 364 16.36 21.74 -6.17
C LEU A 364 17.42 22.40 -5.27
N PRO A 365 17.02 22.89 -4.09
CA PRO A 365 17.95 23.51 -3.15
C PRO A 365 19.03 22.51 -2.68
N SER A 366 20.19 23.02 -2.29
CA SER A 366 21.30 22.23 -1.75
C SER A 366 21.88 22.93 -0.51
N GLU A 367 21.02 23.17 0.45
CA GLU A 367 21.33 23.92 1.66
C GLU A 367 21.41 23.00 2.88
N GLY A 368 22.19 23.41 3.87
CA GLY A 368 22.29 22.69 5.14
C GLY A 368 23.22 21.47 5.12
N LYS A 369 23.39 20.88 6.28
CA LYS A 369 24.24 19.70 6.48
C LYS A 369 23.47 18.41 6.18
N ILE A 370 24.15 17.46 5.57
CA ILE A 370 23.64 16.10 5.42
C ILE A 370 23.94 15.35 6.71
N VAL A 371 22.89 14.90 7.40
CA VAL A 371 23.00 14.15 8.65
C VAL A 371 22.47 12.74 8.41
N ALA A 372 23.31 11.74 8.65
CA ALA A 372 22.93 10.35 8.57
C ALA A 372 22.22 9.91 9.86
N SER A 373 21.19 9.13 9.70
CA SER A 373 20.47 8.46 10.78
C SER A 373 21.19 7.19 11.23
N LYS A 374 20.83 6.70 12.41
CA LYS A 374 21.26 5.40 12.95
C LYS A 374 20.04 4.53 13.18
N ARG A 375 20.19 3.23 13.09
CA ARG A 375 19.15 2.27 13.44
C ARG A 375 18.98 2.21 14.95
N GLU A 376 17.76 2.35 15.43
CA GLU A 376 17.41 2.30 16.85
C GLU A 376 16.39 1.18 17.14
N VAL A 377 15.63 0.77 16.15
CA VAL A 377 14.59 -0.26 16.28
C VAL A 377 15.16 -1.62 15.84
N LYS A 378 15.17 -2.58 16.76
CA LYS A 378 15.62 -3.96 16.52
C LYS A 378 14.68 -4.93 17.24
N PRO A 379 14.46 -6.14 16.70
CA PRO A 379 13.75 -7.20 17.42
C PRO A 379 14.44 -7.56 18.73
N VAL A 380 13.66 -8.01 19.68
CA VAL A 380 14.18 -8.61 20.93
C VAL A 380 14.92 -9.90 20.62
N THR A 381 15.91 -10.23 21.44
CA THR A 381 16.69 -11.49 21.36
C THR A 381 16.22 -12.49 22.40
N GLY A 382 16.54 -13.79 22.17
CA GLY A 382 16.15 -14.89 23.05
C GLY A 382 14.75 -15.43 22.72
N VAL A 383 14.16 -16.12 23.67
CA VAL A 383 12.80 -16.67 23.55
C VAL A 383 11.84 -15.76 24.29
N VAL A 384 10.88 -15.22 23.55
CA VAL A 384 9.87 -14.30 24.09
C VAL A 384 8.48 -14.81 23.70
N GLU A 385 7.61 -14.93 24.69
CA GLU A 385 6.22 -15.33 24.49
C GLU A 385 5.26 -14.28 25.05
N ASN A 386 4.25 -13.94 24.24
CA ASN A 386 3.13 -13.08 24.65
C ASN A 386 1.83 -13.75 24.22
N ILE A 387 1.18 -14.41 25.16
CA ILE A 387 -0.11 -15.09 24.94
C ILE A 387 -1.16 -14.35 25.76
N PHE A 388 -2.14 -13.78 25.07
CA PHE A 388 -3.20 -13.01 25.72
C PHE A 388 -4.59 -13.45 25.25
N LYS A 389 -5.61 -13.12 26.02
CA LYS A 389 -7.00 -13.41 25.70
C LYS A 389 -7.74 -12.15 25.26
N ARG A 390 -8.70 -12.31 24.33
CA ARG A 390 -9.55 -11.22 23.85
C ARG A 390 -10.95 -11.74 23.56
N LYS A 391 -11.97 -10.94 23.88
CA LYS A 391 -13.34 -11.22 23.50
C LYS A 391 -13.46 -11.18 21.98
N GLN A 392 -14.06 -12.21 21.39
CA GLN A 392 -14.26 -12.36 19.94
C GLN A 392 -15.69 -12.85 19.68
N GLU A 393 -16.31 -12.32 18.62
CA GLU A 393 -17.66 -12.79 18.21
C GLU A 393 -17.62 -14.24 17.74
N THR A 394 -16.60 -14.60 16.98
CA THR A 394 -16.33 -15.99 16.57
C THR A 394 -15.04 -16.43 17.23
N PRO A 395 -15.08 -17.36 18.19
CA PRO A 395 -13.89 -17.81 18.89
C PRO A 395 -12.87 -18.44 17.95
N LYS A 396 -11.69 -17.85 17.87
CA LYS A 396 -10.51 -18.41 17.19
C LYS A 396 -9.24 -18.07 17.95
N SER A 397 -8.25 -18.90 17.85
CA SER A 397 -6.90 -18.60 18.30
C SER A 397 -6.07 -18.18 17.10
N THR A 398 -5.25 -17.13 17.23
CA THR A 398 -4.36 -16.71 16.14
C THR A 398 -2.95 -16.57 16.70
N ALA A 399 -1.98 -17.24 16.10
CA ALA A 399 -0.57 -17.15 16.49
C ALA A 399 0.28 -16.58 15.37
N TYR A 400 1.20 -15.70 15.77
CA TYR A 400 2.36 -15.28 15.00
C TYR A 400 3.63 -15.80 15.67
N MET A 401 4.52 -16.36 14.87
CA MET A 401 5.83 -16.80 15.34
C MET A 401 6.91 -16.21 14.45
N MET A 402 7.94 -15.65 15.05
CA MET A 402 9.09 -15.11 14.36
C MET A 402 10.37 -15.72 14.90
N TRP A 403 11.19 -16.27 14.01
CA TRP A 403 12.57 -16.67 14.28
C TRP A 403 13.49 -15.72 13.54
N HIS A 404 14.60 -15.32 14.13
CA HIS A 404 15.54 -14.43 13.45
C HIS A 404 16.99 -14.67 13.89
N ASN A 405 17.92 -14.31 12.98
CA ASN A 405 19.36 -14.38 13.22
C ASN A 405 20.06 -13.19 12.56
N GLU A 406 20.71 -12.36 13.36
CA GLU A 406 21.46 -11.18 12.89
C GLU A 406 22.96 -11.47 12.66
N ASN A 407 23.44 -12.66 13.02
CA ASN A 407 24.85 -13.00 12.98
C ASN A 407 25.28 -13.73 11.70
N MET A 408 24.33 -14.06 10.82
CA MET A 408 24.62 -14.76 9.58
C MET A 408 25.17 -13.79 8.52
N PRO A 409 26.20 -14.20 7.74
CA PRO A 409 26.70 -13.40 6.65
C PRO A 409 25.69 -13.31 5.50
N TYR A 410 25.51 -12.12 4.95
CA TYR A 410 24.72 -11.97 3.75
C TYR A 410 25.51 -12.44 2.52
N ASN A 411 24.90 -13.33 1.74
CA ASN A 411 25.26 -13.69 0.38
C ASN A 411 24.02 -14.18 -0.35
N THR A 412 24.08 -14.28 -1.68
CA THR A 412 22.94 -14.72 -2.50
C THR A 412 22.41 -16.09 -2.07
N LYS A 413 23.29 -17.02 -1.74
CA LYS A 413 22.93 -18.38 -1.30
C LYS A 413 22.10 -18.34 -0.01
N ASN A 414 22.55 -17.64 1.01
CA ASN A 414 21.84 -17.54 2.28
C ASN A 414 20.48 -16.81 2.12
N ALA A 415 20.43 -15.78 1.28
CA ALA A 415 19.17 -15.05 1.00
C ALA A 415 18.15 -15.96 0.28
N LEU A 416 18.60 -16.78 -0.68
CA LEU A 416 17.77 -17.77 -1.37
C LEU A 416 17.32 -18.87 -0.42
N CYS A 417 18.22 -19.41 0.40
CA CYS A 417 17.87 -20.42 1.40
C CYS A 417 16.83 -19.92 2.39
N ALA A 418 16.91 -18.65 2.83
CA ALA A 418 15.91 -18.04 3.70
C ALA A 418 14.51 -18.04 3.05
N SER A 419 14.43 -17.59 1.79
CA SER A 419 13.16 -17.56 1.04
C SER A 419 12.60 -18.97 0.82
N ILE A 420 13.45 -19.93 0.45
CA ILE A 420 13.06 -21.32 0.21
C ILE A 420 12.62 -21.98 1.52
N ALA A 421 13.32 -21.75 2.63
CA ALA A 421 12.93 -22.28 3.94
C ALA A 421 11.52 -21.84 4.33
N GLY A 422 11.17 -20.56 4.14
CA GLY A 422 9.81 -20.07 4.37
C GLY A 422 8.77 -20.76 3.50
N GLN A 423 9.06 -20.97 2.20
CA GLN A 423 8.15 -21.65 1.28
C GLN A 423 7.98 -23.14 1.65
N ILE A 424 9.05 -23.85 2.00
CA ILE A 424 8.98 -25.26 2.43
C ILE A 424 8.18 -25.37 3.72
N LEU A 425 8.43 -24.50 4.70
CA LEU A 425 7.66 -24.47 5.95
C LEU A 425 6.17 -24.19 5.69
N SER A 426 5.83 -23.29 4.76
CA SER A 426 4.43 -23.10 4.35
C SER A 426 3.79 -24.40 3.85
N MET A 427 4.50 -25.18 3.04
CA MET A 427 4.00 -26.47 2.54
C MET A 427 3.88 -27.51 3.65
N GLU A 428 4.85 -27.56 4.59
CA GLU A 428 4.78 -28.45 5.77
C GLU A 428 3.61 -28.10 6.68
N TYR A 429 3.37 -26.81 6.92
CA TYR A 429 2.26 -26.35 7.75
C TYR A 429 0.91 -26.64 7.11
N LEU A 430 0.76 -26.44 5.81
CA LEU A 430 -0.46 -26.81 5.09
C LEU A 430 -0.73 -28.32 5.21
N ASP A 431 0.27 -29.17 4.97
CA ASP A 431 0.12 -30.63 5.06
C ASP A 431 -0.23 -31.08 6.50
N LYS A 432 0.52 -30.58 7.49
CA LYS A 432 0.41 -31.10 8.88
C LYS A 432 -0.70 -30.42 9.67
N ILE A 433 -0.87 -29.11 9.57
CA ILE A 433 -1.82 -28.34 10.40
C ILE A 433 -3.20 -28.33 9.75
N ARG A 434 -3.28 -28.07 8.43
CA ARG A 434 -4.54 -27.99 7.70
C ARG A 434 -5.08 -29.37 7.36
N GLU A 435 -4.29 -30.17 6.62
CA GLU A 435 -4.80 -31.43 6.05
C GLU A 435 -4.89 -32.54 7.11
N LYS A 436 -3.81 -32.77 7.91
CA LYS A 436 -3.80 -33.87 8.90
C LYS A 436 -4.55 -33.54 10.18
N GLU A 437 -4.29 -32.37 10.77
CA GLU A 437 -4.89 -31.99 12.06
C GLU A 437 -6.23 -31.26 11.90
N SER A 438 -6.58 -30.78 10.71
CA SER A 438 -7.75 -29.94 10.47
C SER A 438 -7.87 -28.76 11.45
N ALA A 439 -6.71 -28.25 11.90
CA ALA A 439 -6.61 -27.26 12.95
C ALA A 439 -6.82 -25.84 12.43
N ALA A 440 -6.49 -25.57 11.17
CA ALA A 440 -6.61 -24.24 10.55
C ALA A 440 -7.03 -24.36 9.08
N TYR A 441 -7.74 -23.35 8.56
CA TYR A 441 -8.06 -23.26 7.13
C TYR A 441 -6.86 -22.70 6.33
N SER A 442 -6.20 -21.68 6.85
CA SER A 442 -5.01 -21.07 6.27
C SER A 442 -3.88 -21.04 7.26
N VAL A 443 -2.71 -21.36 6.81
CA VAL A 443 -1.47 -21.28 7.60
C VAL A 443 -0.33 -21.08 6.62
N GLY A 444 0.71 -20.36 7.02
CA GLY A 444 1.86 -20.16 6.16
C GLY A 444 3.07 -19.59 6.89
N ALA A 445 4.20 -19.67 6.21
CA ALA A 445 5.44 -19.05 6.63
C ALA A 445 6.07 -18.26 5.48
N ASN A 446 6.86 -17.26 5.83
CA ASN A 446 7.67 -16.49 4.91
C ASN A 446 9.07 -16.35 5.47
N GLY A 447 10.08 -16.59 4.64
CA GLY A 447 11.48 -16.45 5.00
C GLY A 447 12.14 -15.35 4.16
N GLY A 448 13.08 -14.64 4.75
CA GLY A 448 13.78 -13.58 4.05
C GLY A 448 14.97 -13.01 4.80
N CYS A 449 15.57 -12.02 4.20
CA CYS A 449 16.73 -11.31 4.74
C CYS A 449 16.58 -9.80 4.56
N SER A 450 16.78 -9.06 5.63
CA SER A 450 16.92 -7.60 5.61
C SER A 450 18.39 -7.20 5.70
N VAL A 451 18.84 -6.30 4.83
CA VAL A 451 20.20 -5.78 4.81
C VAL A 451 20.20 -4.27 4.83
N GLY A 452 21.11 -3.67 5.59
CA GLY A 452 21.28 -2.22 5.70
C GLY A 452 22.70 -1.77 5.41
N LYS A 453 22.84 -0.51 4.99
CA LYS A 453 24.14 0.16 4.77
C LYS A 453 24.95 0.31 6.06
N ASP A 454 24.26 0.24 7.20
CA ASP A 454 24.81 0.27 8.56
C ASP A 454 25.37 -1.09 9.00
N ASN A 455 25.67 -2.00 8.06
CA ASN A 455 26.06 -3.39 8.29
C ASN A 455 25.01 -4.25 8.99
N TYR A 456 23.79 -3.75 9.12
CA TYR A 456 22.69 -4.55 9.62
C TYR A 456 22.39 -5.71 8.70
N ARG A 457 22.23 -6.89 9.30
CA ARG A 457 21.84 -8.13 8.63
C ARG A 457 20.83 -8.82 9.55
N MET A 458 19.71 -9.22 9.01
CA MET A 458 18.71 -10.00 9.75
C MET A 458 18.07 -11.01 8.81
N PHE A 459 18.34 -12.27 9.04
CA PHE A 459 17.59 -13.37 8.46
C PHE A 459 16.41 -13.66 9.36
N GLN A 460 15.24 -13.89 8.78
CA GLN A 460 14.03 -14.14 9.55
C GLN A 460 13.14 -15.17 8.86
N ILE A 461 12.39 -15.89 9.68
CA ILE A 461 11.24 -16.70 9.28
C ILE A 461 10.07 -16.19 10.10
N PHE A 462 8.97 -15.88 9.45
CA PHE A 462 7.75 -15.38 10.05
C PHE A 462 6.60 -16.32 9.67
N ALA A 463 5.89 -16.84 10.65
CA ALA A 463 4.78 -17.77 10.45
C ALA A 463 3.50 -17.23 11.09
N TYR A 464 2.35 -17.53 10.44
CA TYR A 464 1.02 -17.11 10.84
C TYR A 464 0.04 -18.27 10.75
N CYS A 465 -0.76 -18.43 11.80
CA CYS A 465 -1.77 -19.48 11.85
C CYS A 465 -3.01 -19.03 12.64
N PRO A 466 -4.14 -18.74 11.97
CA PRO A 466 -5.45 -18.68 12.61
C PRO A 466 -5.99 -20.09 12.76
N MET A 467 -6.29 -20.53 13.97
CA MET A 467 -6.60 -21.91 14.28
C MET A 467 -7.78 -22.07 15.21
N LYS A 468 -8.36 -23.25 15.24
CA LYS A 468 -9.40 -23.62 16.21
C LYS A 468 -8.81 -23.54 17.63
N PRO A 469 -9.53 -22.97 18.61
CA PRO A 469 -9.00 -22.81 19.98
C PRO A 469 -8.53 -24.11 20.61
N GLU A 470 -9.26 -25.21 20.42
CA GLU A 470 -8.93 -26.54 20.94
C GLU A 470 -7.70 -27.19 20.28
N LYS A 471 -7.28 -26.66 19.13
CA LYS A 471 -6.14 -27.18 18.36
C LYS A 471 -4.88 -26.29 18.48
N LYS A 472 -4.92 -25.24 19.29
CA LYS A 472 -3.83 -24.26 19.38
C LYS A 472 -2.50 -24.89 19.75
N ASP A 473 -2.48 -25.78 20.75
CA ASP A 473 -1.23 -26.37 21.26
C ASP A 473 -0.57 -27.29 20.24
N VAL A 474 -1.36 -28.08 19.50
CA VAL A 474 -0.85 -28.95 18.46
C VAL A 474 -0.34 -28.15 17.26
N ALA A 475 -1.07 -27.12 16.82
CA ALA A 475 -0.65 -26.30 15.69
C ALA A 475 0.63 -25.51 16.00
N MET A 476 0.70 -24.84 17.15
CA MET A 476 1.87 -24.06 17.57
C MET A 476 3.11 -24.95 17.76
N ARG A 477 2.92 -26.16 18.30
CA ARG A 477 3.99 -27.15 18.40
C ARG A 477 4.51 -27.55 17.02
N ILE A 478 3.62 -27.88 16.08
CA ILE A 478 4.03 -28.24 14.70
C ILE A 478 4.80 -27.07 14.08
N MET A 479 4.33 -25.81 14.21
CA MET A 479 5.04 -24.66 13.66
C MET A 479 6.46 -24.57 14.18
N ASN A 480 6.68 -24.77 15.47
CA ASN A 480 8.00 -24.71 16.09
C ASN A 480 8.88 -25.93 15.73
N ASP A 481 8.30 -27.12 15.73
CA ASP A 481 9.04 -28.35 15.45
C ASP A 481 9.53 -28.42 14.00
N GLU A 482 8.74 -27.95 13.03
CA GLU A 482 9.14 -27.96 11.62
C GLU A 482 10.31 -27.02 11.31
N VAL A 483 10.45 -25.90 12.00
CA VAL A 483 11.64 -25.04 11.89
C VAL A 483 12.91 -25.78 12.34
N LYS A 484 12.79 -26.62 13.37
CA LYS A 484 13.90 -27.49 13.84
C LYS A 484 14.12 -28.67 12.90
N ASN A 485 13.04 -29.30 12.44
CA ASN A 485 13.10 -30.48 11.56
C ASN A 485 13.76 -30.16 10.22
N LEU A 486 13.50 -28.98 9.65
CA LEU A 486 14.09 -28.53 8.38
C LEU A 486 15.64 -28.42 8.47
N ALA A 487 16.20 -28.23 9.64
CA ALA A 487 17.64 -28.31 9.84
C ALA A 487 18.23 -29.73 9.67
N ASN A 488 17.40 -30.77 9.79
CA ASN A 488 17.82 -32.16 9.70
C ASN A 488 17.44 -32.83 8.37
N THR A 489 16.26 -32.49 7.85
CA THR A 489 15.70 -33.10 6.65
C THR A 489 14.98 -32.07 5.80
N CYS A 490 15.32 -32.02 4.52
CA CYS A 490 14.64 -31.22 3.49
C CYS A 490 14.14 -32.16 2.39
N ASP A 491 12.83 -32.16 2.15
CA ASP A 491 12.22 -32.95 1.08
C ASP A 491 12.66 -32.41 -0.31
N PRO A 492 13.37 -33.23 -1.12
CA PRO A 492 13.80 -32.82 -2.46
C PRO A 492 12.66 -32.35 -3.36
N ALA A 493 11.49 -33.01 -3.28
CA ALA A 493 10.34 -32.64 -4.12
C ALA A 493 9.78 -31.25 -3.76
N LYS A 494 9.80 -30.88 -2.49
CA LYS A 494 9.41 -29.54 -2.05
C LYS A 494 10.42 -28.47 -2.48
N LEU A 495 11.71 -28.78 -2.40
CA LEU A 495 12.77 -27.91 -2.90
C LEU A 495 12.62 -27.67 -4.40
N ASP A 496 12.40 -28.73 -5.19
CA ASP A 496 12.24 -28.63 -6.64
C ASP A 496 11.04 -27.73 -7.02
N LYS A 497 9.90 -27.88 -6.34
CA LYS A 497 8.74 -26.99 -6.52
C LYS A 497 9.08 -25.52 -6.22
N CYS A 498 9.84 -25.24 -5.15
CA CYS A 498 10.30 -23.89 -4.84
C CYS A 498 11.19 -23.34 -5.96
N LYS A 499 12.15 -24.15 -6.43
CA LYS A 499 13.08 -23.76 -7.49
C LYS A 499 12.33 -23.44 -8.80
N GLU A 500 11.43 -24.32 -9.24
CA GLU A 500 10.61 -24.10 -10.44
C GLU A 500 9.82 -22.79 -10.37
N TYR A 501 9.13 -22.55 -9.24
CA TYR A 501 8.39 -21.32 -9.03
C TYR A 501 9.30 -20.08 -9.07
N MET A 502 10.44 -20.13 -8.37
CA MET A 502 11.36 -19.01 -8.27
C MET A 502 12.07 -18.73 -9.60
N ILE A 503 12.44 -19.75 -10.37
CA ILE A 503 13.01 -19.60 -11.73
C ILE A 503 12.00 -18.91 -12.66
N LYS A 504 10.75 -19.39 -12.67
CA LYS A 504 9.68 -18.77 -13.46
C LYS A 504 9.47 -17.31 -13.05
N SER A 505 9.34 -17.06 -11.73
CA SER A 505 9.14 -15.73 -11.18
C SER A 505 10.31 -14.78 -11.52
N TYR A 506 11.55 -15.27 -11.50
CA TYR A 506 12.74 -14.53 -11.91
C TYR A 506 12.63 -14.05 -13.36
N HIS A 507 12.31 -14.93 -14.30
CA HIS A 507 12.18 -14.57 -15.71
C HIS A 507 11.02 -13.60 -15.98
N ASP A 508 9.90 -13.77 -15.28
CA ASP A 508 8.76 -12.86 -15.43
C ASP A 508 9.06 -11.47 -14.82
N SER A 509 9.77 -11.44 -13.70
CA SER A 509 10.14 -10.19 -13.02
C SER A 509 11.05 -9.30 -13.86
N GLN A 510 11.94 -9.87 -14.69
CA GLN A 510 12.83 -9.13 -15.56
C GLN A 510 12.12 -8.24 -16.59
N LYS A 511 10.85 -8.50 -16.87
CA LYS A 511 9.99 -7.71 -17.77
C LYS A 511 9.28 -6.57 -17.03
N SER A 512 9.68 -6.26 -15.79
CA SER A 512 9.05 -5.26 -14.93
C SER A 512 9.98 -4.11 -14.62
N ASN A 513 9.51 -2.87 -14.81
CA ASN A 513 10.24 -1.67 -14.40
C ASN A 513 10.49 -1.65 -12.88
N GLY A 514 9.51 -2.09 -12.07
CA GLY A 514 9.63 -2.16 -10.62
C GLY A 514 10.73 -3.11 -10.14
N TYR A 515 10.92 -4.23 -10.81
CA TYR A 515 12.01 -5.16 -10.52
C TYR A 515 13.38 -4.50 -10.70
N TRP A 516 13.63 -3.87 -11.85
CA TRP A 516 14.90 -3.19 -12.11
C TRP A 516 15.11 -1.98 -11.21
N LEU A 517 14.03 -1.27 -10.84
CA LEU A 517 14.09 -0.19 -9.86
C LEU A 517 14.62 -0.70 -8.51
N SER A 518 14.12 -1.84 -8.05
CA SER A 518 14.59 -2.48 -6.81
C SER A 518 16.05 -2.92 -6.90
N ILE A 519 16.43 -3.64 -7.94
CA ILE A 519 17.80 -4.13 -8.15
C ILE A 519 18.81 -2.98 -8.21
N ILE A 520 18.53 -1.93 -8.99
CA ILE A 520 19.43 -0.78 -9.13
C ILE A 520 19.54 -0.01 -7.79
N ASN A 521 18.41 0.22 -7.11
CA ASN A 521 18.41 0.90 -5.82
C ASN A 521 19.19 0.14 -4.75
N GLN A 522 19.06 -1.19 -4.69
CA GLN A 522 19.83 -2.03 -3.77
C GLN A 522 21.32 -2.01 -4.09
N TYR A 523 21.67 -2.14 -5.36
CA TYR A 523 23.06 -2.09 -5.80
C TYR A 523 23.73 -0.74 -5.47
N GLN A 524 23.04 0.36 -5.76
CA GLN A 524 23.54 1.70 -5.45
C GLN A 524 23.67 1.97 -3.95
N ASN A 525 22.73 1.45 -3.17
CA ASN A 525 22.70 1.67 -1.73
C ASN A 525 23.70 0.82 -0.96
N LEU A 526 23.76 -0.45 -1.29
CA LEU A 526 24.41 -1.48 -0.48
C LEU A 526 25.69 -2.01 -1.14
N GLY A 527 25.91 -1.72 -2.43
CA GLY A 527 26.96 -2.35 -3.22
C GLY A 527 26.71 -3.87 -3.46
N ILE A 528 25.51 -4.34 -3.19
CA ILE A 528 25.16 -5.77 -3.25
C ILE A 528 24.50 -6.07 -4.60
N ASP A 529 25.14 -6.94 -5.38
CA ASP A 529 24.61 -7.48 -6.62
C ASP A 529 23.76 -8.71 -6.29
N GLN A 530 22.45 -8.54 -6.28
CA GLN A 530 21.50 -9.63 -6.02
C GLN A 530 21.00 -10.33 -7.30
N TYR A 531 21.47 -9.87 -8.44
CA TYR A 531 20.97 -10.32 -9.73
C TYR A 531 21.91 -11.27 -10.45
N SER A 532 23.20 -10.93 -10.56
CA SER A 532 24.11 -11.63 -11.49
C SER A 532 24.30 -13.11 -11.18
N ASP A 533 24.31 -13.51 -9.91
CA ASP A 533 24.49 -14.89 -9.48
C ASP A 533 23.19 -15.59 -9.04
N TYR A 534 22.04 -14.87 -9.16
CA TYR A 534 20.78 -15.38 -8.62
C TYR A 534 20.39 -16.73 -9.20
N LEU A 535 20.22 -16.80 -10.54
CA LEU A 535 19.74 -18.00 -11.20
C LEU A 535 20.71 -19.18 -11.04
N LYS A 536 22.00 -18.94 -11.28
CA LYS A 536 23.06 -19.96 -11.10
C LYS A 536 23.07 -20.51 -9.67
N THR A 537 22.96 -19.65 -8.68
CA THR A 537 22.95 -20.05 -7.27
C THR A 537 21.68 -20.83 -6.94
N LEU A 538 20.52 -20.38 -7.42
CA LEU A 538 19.23 -21.04 -7.20
C LEU A 538 19.21 -22.45 -7.78
N GLU A 539 19.68 -22.64 -9.02
CA GLU A 539 19.74 -23.93 -9.69
C GLU A 539 20.67 -24.91 -8.97
N ALA A 540 21.78 -24.41 -8.41
CA ALA A 540 22.78 -25.24 -7.73
C ALA A 540 22.38 -25.67 -6.29
N LEU A 541 21.31 -25.07 -5.70
CA LEU A 541 20.89 -25.41 -4.33
C LEU A 541 20.46 -26.87 -4.21
N THR A 542 20.90 -27.49 -3.13
CA THR A 542 20.59 -28.88 -2.75
C THR A 542 19.79 -28.92 -1.44
N PRO A 543 19.10 -30.05 -1.13
CA PRO A 543 18.45 -30.22 0.17
C PRO A 543 19.41 -30.04 1.35
N GLN A 544 20.67 -30.48 1.19
CA GLN A 544 21.69 -30.32 2.22
C GLN A 544 22.06 -28.87 2.48
N ASP A 545 21.98 -27.99 1.45
CA ASP A 545 22.23 -26.57 1.61
C ASP A 545 21.14 -25.90 2.47
N ILE A 546 19.89 -26.31 2.29
CA ILE A 546 18.77 -25.83 3.12
C ILE A 546 18.94 -26.31 4.57
N CYS A 547 19.26 -27.59 4.77
CA CYS A 547 19.52 -28.11 6.11
C CYS A 547 20.70 -27.39 6.80
N ASN A 548 21.78 -27.13 6.07
CA ASN A 548 22.95 -26.42 6.61
C ASN A 548 22.62 -24.97 6.96
N TYR A 549 21.85 -24.29 6.08
CA TYR A 549 21.35 -22.94 6.34
C TYR A 549 20.51 -22.92 7.63
N MET A 550 19.55 -23.84 7.78
CA MET A 550 18.67 -23.91 8.94
C MET A 550 19.43 -24.26 10.24
N LYS A 551 20.45 -25.09 10.17
CA LYS A 551 21.35 -25.35 11.32
C LYS A 551 22.01 -24.07 11.79
N GLU A 552 22.55 -23.28 10.87
CA GLU A 552 23.20 -22.01 11.21
C GLU A 552 22.19 -20.96 11.68
N PHE A 553 21.04 -20.89 11.02
CA PHE A 553 19.95 -19.98 11.37
C PHE A 553 19.47 -20.22 12.81
N ASN A 554 19.23 -21.48 13.18
CA ASN A 554 18.70 -21.85 14.49
C ASN A 554 19.71 -21.65 15.65
N LYS A 555 21.00 -21.41 15.37
CA LYS A 555 22.01 -21.13 16.43
C LYS A 555 21.73 -19.84 17.21
N SER A 556 21.00 -18.89 16.64
CA SER A 556 20.65 -17.66 17.34
C SER A 556 19.80 -17.93 18.58
N GLY A 557 18.93 -18.94 18.52
CA GLY A 557 17.94 -19.23 19.56
C GLY A 557 16.85 -18.15 19.70
N ASN A 558 16.82 -17.15 18.82
CA ASN A 558 15.83 -16.08 18.89
C ASN A 558 14.48 -16.56 18.33
N HIS A 559 13.49 -16.56 19.18
CA HIS A 559 12.12 -16.98 18.87
C HIS A 559 11.12 -16.11 19.60
N ILE A 560 10.22 -15.50 18.87
CA ILE A 560 9.16 -14.65 19.39
C ILE A 560 7.82 -15.28 19.02
N THR A 561 6.98 -15.52 20.03
CA THR A 561 5.61 -16.01 19.86
C THR A 561 4.63 -14.97 20.37
N VAL A 562 3.67 -14.59 19.57
CA VAL A 562 2.53 -13.78 19.99
C VAL A 562 1.25 -14.50 19.60
N ALA A 563 0.42 -14.81 20.58
CA ALA A 563 -0.84 -15.50 20.31
C ALA A 563 -2.01 -14.82 21.03
N MET A 564 -3.06 -14.60 20.27
CA MET A 564 -4.36 -14.14 20.76
C MET A 564 -5.30 -15.34 20.86
N LEU A 565 -5.86 -15.55 22.03
CA LEU A 565 -6.83 -16.59 22.35
C LEU A 565 -8.20 -15.97 22.60
N PRO A 566 -9.31 -16.70 22.34
CA PRO A 566 -10.61 -16.23 22.76
C PRO A 566 -10.70 -16.22 24.29
N GLU A 567 -11.43 -15.25 24.85
CA GLU A 567 -11.86 -15.32 26.25
C GLU A 567 -12.83 -16.50 26.38
N GLU A 568 -12.68 -17.30 27.43
CA GLU A 568 -13.67 -18.29 27.80
C GLU A 568 -14.94 -17.52 28.22
N GLU A 569 -16.09 -17.81 27.60
CA GLU A 569 -17.36 -17.34 28.13
C GLU A 569 -17.45 -17.85 29.57
N ALA A 570 -17.62 -16.96 30.54
CA ALA A 570 -18.02 -17.39 31.88
C ALA A 570 -19.24 -18.28 31.68
N GLN A 571 -19.19 -19.53 32.15
CA GLN A 571 -20.35 -20.41 32.16
C GLN A 571 -21.45 -19.74 33.01
N THR A 572 -22.15 -18.81 32.37
CA THR A 572 -23.46 -18.40 32.86
C THR A 572 -24.39 -19.53 32.46
N ASP A 573 -24.87 -20.23 33.45
CA ASP A 573 -25.93 -21.25 33.37
C ASP A 573 -27.22 -20.60 32.84
N PHE A 574 -27.19 -20.28 31.55
CA PHE A 574 -28.32 -19.79 30.80
C PHE A 574 -28.96 -20.98 30.08
N THR A 575 -29.85 -21.65 30.81
CA THR A 575 -30.98 -22.38 30.19
C THR A 575 -31.77 -21.37 29.37
N ARG A 576 -31.36 -21.15 28.13
CA ARG A 576 -32.08 -20.32 27.16
C ARG A 576 -33.44 -20.97 26.93
N LYS A 577 -34.46 -20.41 27.54
CA LYS A 577 -35.84 -20.56 27.05
C LYS A 577 -35.83 -20.09 25.59
N ILE A 578 -35.81 -21.06 24.66
CA ILE A 578 -36.07 -20.80 23.24
C ILE A 578 -37.54 -20.38 23.15
N THR A 579 -37.79 -19.09 23.17
CA THR A 579 -39.09 -18.56 22.75
C THR A 579 -39.13 -18.68 21.23
N ARG A 580 -39.73 -19.77 20.76
CA ARG A 580 -40.08 -19.96 19.34
C ARG A 580 -41.04 -18.84 18.92
N TYR A 581 -40.53 -17.84 18.23
CA TYR A 581 -41.37 -16.98 17.41
C TYR A 581 -41.91 -17.82 16.26
N LYS A 582 -43.21 -18.14 16.30
CA LYS A 582 -43.96 -18.70 15.17
C LYS A 582 -44.01 -17.61 14.09
N TRP A 583 -43.27 -17.82 13.03
CA TRP A 583 -43.52 -17.12 11.77
C TRP A 583 -44.84 -17.66 11.21
N THR A 584 -45.88 -16.88 11.26
CA THR A 584 -47.08 -17.10 10.44
C THR A 584 -46.76 -16.61 9.04
N ALA A 585 -46.42 -17.54 8.15
CA ALA A 585 -46.35 -17.27 6.73
C ALA A 585 -47.78 -17.00 6.24
N SER A 586 -48.14 -15.77 5.96
CA SER A 586 -49.27 -15.43 5.12
C SER A 586 -48.87 -15.68 3.66
N ILE A 587 -49.43 -16.77 3.14
CA ILE A 587 -49.32 -17.17 1.74
C ILE A 587 -50.10 -16.14 0.92
N LEU A 588 -49.41 -15.42 0.05
CA LEU A 588 -50.01 -14.74 -1.10
C LEU A 588 -49.88 -15.64 -2.33
N PRO A 589 -50.90 -15.67 -3.20
CA PRO A 589 -51.04 -16.73 -4.19
C PRO A 589 -50.06 -16.56 -5.36
N ALA A 590 -49.68 -17.74 -5.86
CA ALA A 590 -48.83 -17.93 -7.03
C ALA A 590 -49.38 -17.23 -8.29
N CYS A 591 -48.54 -16.45 -8.97
CA CYS A 591 -48.70 -16.20 -10.39
C CYS A 591 -47.87 -17.20 -11.18
N SER A 592 -48.53 -17.92 -12.02
CA SER A 592 -48.08 -18.95 -12.95
C SER A 592 -47.13 -18.38 -14.02
N PRO A 593 -46.20 -19.17 -14.56
CA PRO A 593 -45.28 -18.72 -15.61
C PRO A 593 -45.93 -18.85 -16.99
N PHE A 594 -45.74 -17.88 -17.85
CA PHE A 594 -45.86 -18.04 -19.29
C PHE A 594 -44.48 -18.21 -19.92
N PHE A 595 -44.25 -19.41 -20.41
CA PHE A 595 -43.35 -19.68 -21.52
C PHE A 595 -44.21 -19.66 -22.80
N ASP A 596 -43.77 -18.90 -23.78
CA ASP A 596 -43.61 -19.27 -25.19
C ASP A 596 -42.57 -18.33 -25.83
#